data_51a9955cdc9a1d9345e4b9b07f39209a
#
_entry.id   51a9955cdc9a1d9345e4b9b07f39209a
#
_cell.length_a   1.000
_cell.length_b   1.000
_cell.length_c   1.000
_cell.angle_alpha   90.00
_cell.angle_beta   90.00
_cell.angle_gamma   90.00
#
_symmetry.space_group_name_H-M   'P 1'
#
loop_
_entity.id
_entity.type
_entity.pdbx_description
1 polymer ?
#
loop_
_entity_poly.entity_id
_entity_poly.type
_entity_poly.pdbx_seq_one_letter_code
_entity_poly.pdbx_strand_id
1 'polypeptide(L)'
;MSARATGRRASQQRATPQRLDPLGGLTAQYFIWSVAIIAVAVAVTQVVRHANDVRSPALEAIALLCIVAAGGAVVDGAAARRFPFSAQRHAVLHVLGVLAVAFDLAGRDHGAGESAAWGAVCLAILLMTIGSYRPAAEILLMTAVSSITVAALVIGFSAGLTPAQVALFAITRAAPIAAVGAGAAAFSNTLVTRLTQWQNGAAERAEIARATVREELLAEVSNARHELLEHRAAPFLQDVLDR
;
A
#
# COMPACT_ATOMS: atom_id res chain seq x y z
N MET A 1 8.27 -32.21 -2.57
CA MET A 1 8.58 -30.79 -2.96
C MET A 1 7.38 -29.85 -2.87
N SER A 2 6.12 -30.31 -2.85
CA SER A 2 4.89 -29.47 -2.90
C SER A 2 4.61 -28.64 -1.63
N ALA A 3 4.82 -29.17 -0.42
CA ALA A 3 4.47 -28.52 0.85
C ALA A 3 5.30 -27.25 1.18
N ARG A 4 6.56 -27.20 0.71
CA ARG A 4 7.42 -26.00 0.88
C ARG A 4 7.00 -24.84 -0.03
N ALA A 5 6.44 -25.12 -1.19
CA ALA A 5 5.96 -24.09 -2.14
C ALA A 5 4.67 -23.42 -1.65
N THR A 6 3.75 -24.18 -1.03
CA THR A 6 2.52 -23.66 -0.45
C THR A 6 2.76 -22.80 0.79
N GLY A 7 3.69 -23.22 1.67
CA GLY A 7 4.09 -22.43 2.83
C GLY A 7 4.76 -21.09 2.47
N ARG A 8 5.60 -21.06 1.42
CA ARG A 8 6.22 -19.83 0.92
C ARG A 8 5.20 -18.85 0.32
N ARG A 9 4.20 -19.33 -0.42
CA ARG A 9 3.12 -18.48 -0.97
C ARG A 9 2.25 -17.88 0.13
N ALA A 10 1.91 -18.65 1.17
CA ALA A 10 1.11 -18.17 2.30
C ALA A 10 1.87 -17.12 3.15
N SER A 11 3.18 -17.24 3.31
CA SER A 11 4.00 -16.23 4.01
C SER A 11 4.19 -14.95 3.19
N GLN A 12 4.35 -15.05 1.86
CA GLN A 12 4.41 -13.90 0.97
C GLN A 12 3.09 -13.11 0.93
N GLN A 13 1.95 -13.79 0.98
CA GLN A 13 0.63 -13.12 1.03
C GLN A 13 0.41 -12.32 2.32
N ARG A 14 1.12 -12.63 3.41
CA ARG A 14 1.07 -11.89 4.68
C ARG A 14 2.15 -10.81 4.81
N ALA A 15 3.12 -10.80 3.91
CA ALA A 15 4.15 -9.77 3.89
C ALA A 15 3.53 -8.43 3.46
N THR A 16 3.68 -7.42 4.30
CA THR A 16 3.30 -6.05 3.93
C THR A 16 4.48 -5.36 3.26
N PRO A 17 4.29 -4.58 2.17
CA PRO A 17 5.37 -3.83 1.54
C PRO A 17 6.19 -3.02 2.54
N GLN A 18 5.52 -2.37 3.47
CA GLN A 18 6.11 -1.54 4.51
C GLN A 18 7.09 -2.28 5.45
N ARG A 19 6.89 -3.60 5.68
CA ARG A 19 7.82 -4.41 6.48
C ARG A 19 9.07 -4.81 5.70
N LEU A 20 8.96 -4.90 4.39
CA LEU A 20 10.07 -5.24 3.50
C LEU A 20 10.96 -4.03 3.21
N ASP A 21 10.37 -2.84 3.14
CA ASP A 21 11.07 -1.57 2.94
C ASP A 21 10.50 -0.48 3.87
N PRO A 22 11.05 -0.36 5.09
CA PRO A 22 10.65 0.69 6.04
C PRO A 22 10.96 2.10 5.55
N LEU A 23 12.04 2.29 4.75
CA LEU A 23 12.44 3.59 4.24
C LEU A 23 11.53 4.06 3.12
N GLY A 24 11.08 3.15 2.24
CA GLY A 24 10.08 3.45 1.22
C GLY A 24 8.76 3.91 1.83
N GLY A 25 8.39 3.41 3.02
CA GLY A 25 7.24 3.88 3.77
C GLY A 25 7.34 5.36 4.20
N LEU A 26 8.54 5.85 4.50
CA LEU A 26 8.77 7.26 4.87
C LEU A 26 8.68 8.19 3.64
N THR A 27 9.25 7.80 2.53
CA THR A 27 9.20 8.60 1.29
C THR A 27 7.78 8.68 0.73
N ALA A 28 6.97 7.62 0.90
CA ALA A 28 5.57 7.60 0.53
C ALA A 28 4.69 8.58 1.34
N GLN A 29 5.17 9.11 2.46
CA GLN A 29 4.40 10.04 3.31
C GLN A 29 4.00 11.32 2.54
N TYR A 30 4.91 11.88 1.75
CA TYR A 30 4.60 13.07 0.93
C TYR A 30 3.53 12.77 -0.12
N PHE A 31 3.59 11.60 -0.75
CA PHE A 31 2.55 11.13 -1.68
C PHE A 31 1.19 11.05 -0.99
N ILE A 32 1.13 10.51 0.22
CA ILE A 32 -0.11 10.41 1.00
C ILE A 32 -0.70 11.77 1.32
N TRP A 33 0.12 12.71 1.77
CA TRP A 33 -0.32 14.08 2.01
C TRP A 33 -0.90 14.71 0.74
N SER A 34 -0.20 14.56 -0.39
CA SER A 34 -0.67 15.09 -1.67
C SER A 34 -2.02 14.48 -2.07
N VAL A 35 -2.17 13.17 -1.96
CA VAL A 35 -3.42 12.47 -2.29
C VAL A 35 -4.56 12.88 -1.36
N ALA A 36 -4.31 13.01 -0.05
CA ALA A 36 -5.32 13.46 0.90
C ALA A 36 -5.78 14.91 0.60
N ILE A 37 -4.85 15.80 0.30
CA ILE A 37 -5.17 17.19 -0.11
C ILE A 37 -5.97 17.21 -1.41
N ILE A 38 -5.58 16.41 -2.41
CA ILE A 38 -6.32 16.31 -3.68
C ILE A 38 -7.74 15.80 -3.44
N ALA A 39 -7.92 14.77 -2.62
CA ALA A 39 -9.26 14.25 -2.31
C ALA A 39 -10.16 15.33 -1.68
N VAL A 40 -9.65 16.08 -0.71
CA VAL A 40 -10.37 17.20 -0.07
C VAL A 40 -10.63 18.32 -1.07
N ALA A 41 -9.66 18.69 -1.90
CA ALA A 41 -9.84 19.73 -2.91
C ALA A 41 -10.91 19.35 -3.94
N VAL A 42 -10.92 18.09 -4.39
CA VAL A 42 -11.97 17.56 -5.27
C VAL A 42 -13.34 17.64 -4.58
N ALA A 43 -13.44 17.19 -3.33
CA ALA A 43 -14.70 17.27 -2.57
C ALA A 43 -15.22 18.69 -2.48
N VAL A 44 -14.38 19.65 -2.04
CA VAL A 44 -14.76 21.07 -1.92
C VAL A 44 -15.17 21.65 -3.26
N THR A 45 -14.41 21.37 -4.32
CA THR A 45 -14.72 21.85 -5.66
C THR A 45 -16.07 21.34 -6.14
N GLN A 46 -16.38 20.08 -5.91
CA GLN A 46 -17.65 19.48 -6.31
C GLN A 46 -18.83 20.02 -5.51
N VAL A 47 -18.67 20.21 -4.20
CA VAL A 47 -19.71 20.83 -3.35
C VAL A 47 -20.00 22.26 -3.82
N VAL A 48 -18.98 23.06 -4.11
CA VAL A 48 -19.15 24.44 -4.59
C VAL A 48 -19.80 24.48 -5.98
N ARG A 49 -19.37 23.61 -6.89
CA ARG A 49 -19.92 23.57 -8.27
C ARG A 49 -21.38 23.17 -8.32
N HIS A 50 -21.82 22.31 -7.39
CA HIS A 50 -23.16 21.76 -7.35
C HIS A 50 -23.93 22.25 -6.14
N ALA A 51 -23.61 23.44 -5.63
CA ALA A 51 -24.28 24.01 -4.45
C ALA A 51 -25.79 24.17 -4.63
N ASN A 52 -26.27 24.35 -5.86
CA ASN A 52 -27.68 24.48 -6.19
C ASN A 52 -28.47 23.14 -6.14
N ASP A 53 -27.73 22.00 -6.22
CA ASP A 53 -28.32 20.66 -6.22
C ASP A 53 -28.38 20.05 -4.81
N VAL A 54 -27.94 20.82 -3.81
CA VAL A 54 -27.86 20.39 -2.41
C VAL A 54 -29.18 20.63 -1.70
N ARG A 55 -29.86 19.54 -1.32
CA ARG A 55 -31.06 19.56 -0.50
C ARG A 55 -30.77 19.88 0.97
N SER A 56 -29.66 19.29 1.50
CA SER A 56 -29.28 19.46 2.91
C SER A 56 -27.80 19.82 3.03
N PRO A 57 -27.49 21.12 3.21
CA PRO A 57 -26.09 21.55 3.43
C PRO A 57 -25.43 20.89 4.65
N ALA A 58 -26.21 20.52 5.67
CA ALA A 58 -25.68 19.84 6.85
C ALA A 58 -25.13 18.43 6.52
N LEU A 59 -25.86 17.66 5.69
CA LEU A 59 -25.41 16.33 5.27
C LEU A 59 -24.17 16.41 4.36
N GLU A 60 -24.12 17.38 3.47
CA GLU A 60 -22.94 17.65 2.65
C GLU A 60 -21.72 18.03 3.51
N ALA A 61 -21.91 18.85 4.55
CA ALA A 61 -20.83 19.20 5.48
C ALA A 61 -20.33 17.96 6.25
N ILE A 62 -21.24 17.07 6.67
CA ILE A 62 -20.87 15.80 7.32
C ILE A 62 -20.11 14.89 6.34
N ALA A 63 -20.57 14.79 5.10
CA ALA A 63 -19.86 14.03 4.07
C ALA A 63 -18.42 14.54 3.86
N LEU A 64 -18.25 15.86 3.77
CA LEU A 64 -16.94 16.50 3.67
C LEU A 64 -16.05 16.21 4.89
N LEU A 65 -16.61 16.32 6.10
CA LEU A 65 -15.89 15.97 7.33
C LEU A 65 -15.46 14.51 7.36
N CYS A 66 -16.27 13.59 6.84
CA CYS A 66 -15.89 12.18 6.72
C CYS A 66 -14.69 11.99 5.79
N ILE A 67 -14.61 12.69 4.65
CA ILE A 67 -13.45 12.62 3.75
C ILE A 67 -12.20 13.23 4.39
N VAL A 68 -12.33 14.36 5.07
CA VAL A 68 -11.22 14.99 5.82
C VAL A 68 -10.73 14.04 6.92
N ALA A 69 -11.62 13.41 7.67
CA ALA A 69 -11.28 12.45 8.71
C ALA A 69 -10.65 11.18 8.13
N ALA A 70 -11.15 10.68 6.99
CA ALA A 70 -10.57 9.54 6.28
C ALA A 70 -9.12 9.84 5.80
N GLY A 71 -8.91 11.00 5.18
CA GLY A 71 -7.58 11.48 4.80
C GLY A 71 -6.66 11.63 6.00
N GLY A 72 -7.15 12.23 7.09
CA GLY A 72 -6.42 12.36 8.35
C GLY A 72 -6.02 11.01 8.96
N ALA A 73 -6.91 10.01 8.92
CA ALA A 73 -6.63 8.66 9.41
C ALA A 73 -5.52 7.96 8.60
N VAL A 74 -5.48 8.17 7.27
CA VAL A 74 -4.42 7.65 6.41
C VAL A 74 -3.09 8.33 6.69
N VAL A 75 -3.08 9.66 6.75
CA VAL A 75 -1.90 10.46 7.05
C VAL A 75 -1.30 10.10 8.41
N ASP A 76 -2.13 10.05 9.46
CA ASP A 76 -1.71 9.66 10.81
C ASP A 76 -1.22 8.19 10.85
N GLY A 77 -1.89 7.30 10.10
CA GLY A 77 -1.50 5.89 9.99
C GLY A 77 -0.16 5.67 9.30
N ALA A 78 0.19 6.54 8.34
CA ALA A 78 1.44 6.47 7.60
C ALA A 78 2.62 7.10 8.36
N ALA A 79 2.37 7.83 9.45
CA ALA A 79 3.42 8.45 10.24
C ALA A 79 4.39 7.41 10.82
N ALA A 80 5.70 7.69 10.76
CA ALA A 80 6.77 6.79 11.20
C ALA A 80 6.58 6.27 12.65
N ARG A 81 6.04 7.11 13.54
CA ARG A 81 5.75 6.76 14.94
C ARG A 81 4.69 5.67 15.12
N ARG A 82 3.92 5.38 14.07
CA ARG A 82 2.79 4.44 14.11
C ARG A 82 2.95 3.25 13.18
N PHE A 83 4.18 2.94 12.86
CA PHE A 83 4.56 1.76 12.08
C PHE A 83 4.23 0.44 12.83
N PRO A 84 3.69 -0.60 12.15
CA PRO A 84 3.18 -0.64 10.78
C PRO A 84 1.75 -0.09 10.67
N PHE A 85 1.33 0.34 9.47
CA PHE A 85 -0.05 0.76 9.19
C PHE A 85 -1.05 -0.34 9.55
N SER A 86 -1.96 -0.09 10.47
CA SER A 86 -2.83 -1.12 11.05
C SER A 86 -4.05 -1.44 10.17
N ALA A 87 -4.54 -2.69 10.25
CA ALA A 87 -5.79 -3.10 9.59
C ALA A 87 -7.00 -2.28 10.07
N GLN A 88 -7.01 -1.89 11.35
CA GLN A 88 -8.07 -1.06 11.91
C GLN A 88 -8.16 0.31 11.22
N ARG A 89 -7.02 0.97 10.95
CA ARG A 89 -7.01 2.25 10.22
C ARG A 89 -7.43 2.09 8.78
N HIS A 90 -7.04 0.98 8.14
CA HIS A 90 -7.53 0.63 6.82
C HIS A 90 -9.07 0.48 6.83
N ALA A 91 -9.64 -0.21 7.79
CA ALA A 91 -11.08 -0.32 7.96
C ALA A 91 -11.75 1.05 8.22
N VAL A 92 -11.15 1.89 9.07
CA VAL A 92 -11.65 3.26 9.35
C VAL A 92 -11.71 4.10 8.08
N LEU A 93 -10.68 4.03 7.22
CA LEU A 93 -10.71 4.71 5.92
C LEU A 93 -11.92 4.30 5.08
N HIS A 94 -12.17 2.99 4.96
CA HIS A 94 -13.30 2.46 4.19
C HIS A 94 -14.65 2.85 4.80
N VAL A 95 -14.79 2.75 6.12
CA VAL A 95 -16.03 3.14 6.82
C VAL A 95 -16.32 4.62 6.64
N LEU A 96 -15.35 5.50 6.88
CA LEU A 96 -15.53 6.94 6.70
C LEU A 96 -15.78 7.31 5.24
N GLY A 97 -15.11 6.66 4.30
CA GLY A 97 -15.33 6.88 2.87
C GLY A 97 -16.73 6.45 2.43
N VAL A 98 -17.22 5.31 2.90
CA VAL A 98 -18.60 4.84 2.62
C VAL A 98 -19.65 5.74 3.29
N LEU A 99 -19.38 6.20 4.51
CA LEU A 99 -20.26 7.18 5.20
C LEU A 99 -20.31 8.51 4.42
N ALA A 100 -19.17 8.98 3.90
CA ALA A 100 -19.16 10.17 3.05
C ALA A 100 -20.06 10.00 1.82
N VAL A 101 -20.00 8.84 1.15
CA VAL A 101 -20.90 8.52 0.02
C VAL A 101 -22.35 8.49 0.47
N ALA A 102 -22.65 7.89 1.61
CA ALA A 102 -24.02 7.81 2.11
C ALA A 102 -24.60 9.20 2.41
N PHE A 103 -23.84 10.08 3.06
CA PHE A 103 -24.27 11.45 3.37
C PHE A 103 -24.33 12.34 2.12
N ASP A 104 -23.41 12.19 1.17
CA ASP A 104 -23.46 12.86 -0.14
C ASP A 104 -24.75 12.47 -0.90
N LEU A 105 -25.07 11.18 -0.97
CA LEU A 105 -26.33 10.71 -1.59
C LEU A 105 -27.60 11.21 -0.87
N ALA A 106 -27.58 11.19 0.47
CA ALA A 106 -28.71 11.64 1.27
C ALA A 106 -28.89 13.17 1.27
N GLY A 107 -27.82 13.92 1.07
CA GLY A 107 -27.80 15.39 1.06
C GLY A 107 -28.29 16.01 -0.24
N ARG A 108 -28.52 15.21 -1.30
CA ARG A 108 -28.87 15.71 -2.64
C ARG A 108 -30.26 15.33 -3.08
N ASP A 109 -30.80 16.12 -3.99
CA ASP A 109 -32.05 15.79 -4.65
C ASP A 109 -31.86 14.65 -5.66
N HIS A 110 -32.75 13.67 -5.64
CA HIS A 110 -32.67 12.45 -6.43
C HIS A 110 -32.79 12.68 -7.95
N GLY A 111 -33.14 13.91 -8.38
CA GLY A 111 -33.19 14.32 -9.78
C GLY A 111 -31.97 15.10 -10.27
N ALA A 112 -31.03 15.43 -9.39
CA ALA A 112 -29.82 16.12 -9.76
C ALA A 112 -28.88 15.14 -10.49
N GLY A 113 -28.49 15.50 -11.70
CA GLY A 113 -27.82 14.63 -12.68
C GLY A 113 -26.54 13.96 -12.21
N GLU A 114 -26.01 13.08 -13.07
CA GLU A 114 -24.89 12.15 -12.85
C GLU A 114 -23.60 12.76 -12.26
N SER A 115 -23.38 14.05 -12.42
CA SER A 115 -22.13 14.74 -12.07
C SER A 115 -21.94 15.02 -10.59
N ALA A 116 -22.96 14.82 -9.76
CA ALA A 116 -23.01 15.35 -8.41
C ALA A 116 -22.37 14.50 -7.31
N ALA A 117 -22.24 13.18 -7.45
CA ALA A 117 -21.74 12.35 -6.33
C ALA A 117 -20.22 12.23 -6.32
N TRP A 118 -19.62 13.06 -5.55
CA TRP A 118 -18.16 13.17 -5.40
C TRP A 118 -17.58 12.19 -4.37
N GLY A 119 -18.38 11.73 -3.39
CA GLY A 119 -17.90 10.90 -2.29
C GLY A 119 -17.20 9.62 -2.74
N ALA A 120 -17.76 8.92 -3.77
CA ALA A 120 -17.16 7.71 -4.32
C ALA A 120 -15.81 7.97 -5.00
N VAL A 121 -15.69 9.10 -5.71
CA VAL A 121 -14.43 9.51 -6.36
C VAL A 121 -13.37 9.84 -5.31
N CYS A 122 -13.72 10.56 -4.25
CA CYS A 122 -12.80 10.89 -3.17
C CYS A 122 -12.35 9.64 -2.40
N LEU A 123 -13.23 8.68 -2.14
CA LEU A 123 -12.85 7.39 -1.58
C LEU A 123 -11.87 6.66 -2.51
N ALA A 124 -12.15 6.60 -3.81
CA ALA A 124 -11.24 5.98 -4.78
C ALA A 124 -9.87 6.65 -4.78
N ILE A 125 -9.79 7.99 -4.75
CA ILE A 125 -8.52 8.73 -4.66
C ILE A 125 -7.76 8.33 -3.40
N LEU A 126 -8.41 8.27 -2.23
CA LEU A 126 -7.77 7.89 -0.97
C LEU A 126 -7.27 6.44 -0.99
N LEU A 127 -7.95 5.51 -1.69
CA LEU A 127 -7.50 4.12 -1.81
C LEU A 127 -6.16 3.96 -2.55
N MET A 128 -5.76 4.92 -3.39
CA MET A 128 -4.44 4.89 -4.04
C MET A 128 -3.29 4.82 -3.03
N THR A 129 -3.48 5.36 -1.82
CA THR A 129 -2.44 5.43 -0.79
C THR A 129 -2.16 4.07 -0.13
N ILE A 130 -3.12 3.15 -0.13
CA ILE A 130 -3.07 1.92 0.66
C ILE A 130 -2.16 0.84 0.05
N GLY A 131 -1.92 0.89 -1.25
CA GLY A 131 -1.11 -0.09 -1.98
C GLY A 131 0.30 -0.28 -1.43
N SER A 132 0.90 0.76 -0.85
CA SER A 132 2.24 0.71 -0.24
C SER A 132 2.26 0.13 1.18
N TYR A 133 1.11 -0.02 1.84
CA TYR A 133 1.04 -0.32 3.28
C TYR A 133 0.38 -1.65 3.61
N ARG A 134 -0.58 -2.09 2.80
CA ARG A 134 -1.39 -3.27 3.12
C ARG A 134 -1.22 -4.39 2.07
N PRO A 135 -1.42 -5.65 2.48
CA PRO A 135 -1.33 -6.78 1.55
C PRO A 135 -2.48 -6.74 0.54
N ALA A 136 -2.20 -7.16 -0.69
CA ALA A 136 -3.15 -7.11 -1.82
C ALA A 136 -4.50 -7.79 -1.52
N ALA A 137 -4.50 -8.93 -0.82
CA ALA A 137 -5.72 -9.64 -0.49
C ALA A 137 -6.66 -8.84 0.43
N GLU A 138 -6.12 -8.10 1.40
CA GLU A 138 -6.90 -7.24 2.28
C GLU A 138 -7.45 -6.03 1.53
N ILE A 139 -6.64 -5.43 0.66
CA ILE A 139 -7.08 -4.32 -0.20
C ILE A 139 -8.26 -4.77 -1.06
N LEU A 140 -8.15 -5.91 -1.74
CA LEU A 140 -9.22 -6.44 -2.58
C LEU A 140 -10.50 -6.71 -1.79
N LEU A 141 -10.38 -7.35 -0.61
CA LEU A 141 -11.54 -7.65 0.23
C LEU A 141 -12.27 -6.37 0.65
N MET A 142 -11.54 -5.41 1.21
CA MET A 142 -12.13 -4.16 1.71
C MET A 142 -12.70 -3.32 0.57
N THR A 143 -12.02 -3.28 -0.58
CA THR A 143 -12.52 -2.62 -1.79
C THR A 143 -13.80 -3.26 -2.30
N ALA A 144 -13.86 -4.59 -2.36
CA ALA A 144 -15.07 -5.30 -2.80
C ALA A 144 -16.25 -5.00 -1.86
N VAL A 145 -16.03 -5.06 -0.53
CA VAL A 145 -17.06 -4.72 0.46
C VAL A 145 -17.54 -3.28 0.26
N SER A 146 -16.63 -2.31 0.12
CA SER A 146 -17.00 -0.91 -0.08
C SER A 146 -17.73 -0.68 -1.40
N SER A 147 -17.30 -1.30 -2.49
CA SER A 147 -17.95 -1.18 -3.80
C SER A 147 -19.39 -1.75 -3.78
N ILE A 148 -19.57 -2.91 -3.16
CA ILE A 148 -20.88 -3.53 -2.99
C ILE A 148 -21.79 -2.65 -2.11
N THR A 149 -21.26 -2.13 -0.99
CA THR A 149 -22.00 -1.27 -0.09
C THR A 149 -22.42 0.03 -0.79
N VAL A 150 -21.52 0.66 -1.55
CA VAL A 150 -21.84 1.86 -2.32
C VAL A 150 -22.91 1.58 -3.38
N ALA A 151 -22.80 0.46 -4.10
CA ALA A 151 -23.84 0.05 -5.05
C ALA A 151 -25.21 -0.14 -4.36
N ALA A 152 -25.22 -0.80 -3.20
CA ALA A 152 -26.45 -0.99 -2.41
C ALA A 152 -27.04 0.34 -1.91
N LEU A 153 -26.20 1.29 -1.46
CA LEU A 153 -26.64 2.64 -1.08
C LEU A 153 -27.27 3.36 -2.27
N VAL A 154 -26.65 3.33 -3.44
CA VAL A 154 -27.21 3.93 -4.66
C VAL A 154 -28.58 3.34 -4.96
N ILE A 155 -28.73 2.02 -4.91
CA ILE A 155 -30.03 1.35 -5.13
C ILE A 155 -31.05 1.83 -4.09
N GLY A 156 -30.68 1.90 -2.81
CA GLY A 156 -31.57 2.34 -1.72
C GLY A 156 -32.02 3.80 -1.84
N PHE A 157 -31.17 4.68 -2.36
CA PHE A 157 -31.45 6.10 -2.55
C PHE A 157 -32.04 6.44 -3.94
N SER A 158 -32.29 5.46 -4.80
CA SER A 158 -32.74 5.66 -6.20
C SER A 158 -34.25 5.58 -6.37
N ALA A 159 -35.03 5.96 -5.36
CA ALA A 159 -36.50 5.97 -5.44
C ALA A 159 -36.99 6.86 -6.61
N GLY A 160 -37.83 6.30 -7.47
CA GLY A 160 -38.43 7.03 -8.62
C GLY A 160 -37.61 6.93 -9.91
N LEU A 161 -36.42 6.28 -9.92
CA LEU A 161 -35.64 6.04 -11.13
C LEU A 161 -36.03 4.71 -11.81
N THR A 162 -35.79 4.63 -13.12
CA THR A 162 -35.92 3.38 -13.86
C THR A 162 -34.82 2.39 -13.48
N PRO A 163 -35.06 1.06 -13.58
CA PRO A 163 -34.02 0.05 -13.28
C PRO A 163 -32.72 0.24 -14.06
N ALA A 164 -32.81 0.70 -15.31
CA ALA A 164 -31.62 0.99 -16.12
C ALA A 164 -30.80 2.17 -15.58
N GLN A 165 -31.45 3.23 -15.13
CA GLN A 165 -30.77 4.38 -14.50
C GLN A 165 -30.14 3.98 -13.17
N VAL A 166 -30.85 3.21 -12.34
CA VAL A 166 -30.30 2.70 -11.07
C VAL A 166 -29.06 1.86 -11.30
N ALA A 167 -29.09 0.94 -12.28
CA ALA A 167 -27.94 0.11 -12.63
C ALA A 167 -26.75 0.98 -13.12
N LEU A 168 -27.02 1.96 -13.99
CA LEU A 168 -25.98 2.84 -14.50
C LEU A 168 -25.35 3.64 -13.33
N PHE A 169 -26.15 4.21 -12.44
CA PHE A 169 -25.64 4.97 -11.29
C PHE A 169 -24.87 4.08 -10.31
N ALA A 170 -25.34 2.87 -10.02
CA ALA A 170 -24.62 1.94 -9.16
C ALA A 170 -23.25 1.58 -9.74
N ILE A 171 -23.18 1.32 -11.06
CA ILE A 171 -21.92 1.00 -11.74
C ILE A 171 -21.00 2.22 -11.75
N THR A 172 -21.46 3.40 -12.15
CA THR A 172 -20.60 4.59 -12.25
C THR A 172 -20.03 5.02 -10.91
N ARG A 173 -20.70 4.71 -9.79
CA ARG A 173 -20.22 5.03 -8.43
C ARG A 173 -19.33 3.94 -7.84
N ALA A 174 -19.64 2.68 -8.06
CA ALA A 174 -18.84 1.57 -7.54
C ALA A 174 -17.58 1.31 -8.37
N ALA A 175 -17.61 1.53 -9.69
CA ALA A 175 -16.51 1.23 -10.60
C ALA A 175 -15.21 1.98 -10.27
N PRO A 176 -15.18 3.28 -9.96
CA PRO A 176 -13.95 3.97 -9.58
C PRO A 176 -13.29 3.35 -8.33
N ILE A 177 -14.10 3.00 -7.32
CA ILE A 177 -13.62 2.35 -6.10
C ILE A 177 -13.00 0.99 -6.43
N ALA A 178 -13.73 0.16 -7.19
CA ALA A 178 -13.27 -1.16 -7.59
C ALA A 178 -11.99 -1.11 -8.45
N ALA A 179 -11.95 -0.21 -9.45
CA ALA A 179 -10.81 -0.08 -10.35
C ALA A 179 -9.55 0.40 -9.62
N VAL A 180 -9.66 1.44 -8.81
CA VAL A 180 -8.52 1.98 -8.05
C VAL A 180 -8.06 1.00 -6.99
N GLY A 181 -8.99 0.35 -6.27
CA GLY A 181 -8.65 -0.67 -5.29
C GLY A 181 -7.96 -1.89 -5.91
N ALA A 182 -8.42 -2.34 -7.08
CA ALA A 182 -7.73 -3.40 -7.84
C ALA A 182 -6.32 -2.96 -8.28
N GLY A 183 -6.18 -1.72 -8.76
CA GLY A 183 -4.88 -1.13 -9.09
C GLY A 183 -3.94 -1.05 -7.89
N ALA A 184 -4.44 -0.60 -6.73
CA ALA A 184 -3.68 -0.55 -5.49
C ALA A 184 -3.25 -1.95 -5.02
N ALA A 185 -4.11 -2.95 -5.17
CA ALA A 185 -3.79 -4.35 -4.84
C ALA A 185 -2.73 -4.92 -5.80
N ALA A 186 -2.85 -4.68 -7.10
CA ALA A 186 -1.86 -5.08 -8.10
C ALA A 186 -0.50 -4.42 -7.83
N PHE A 187 -0.49 -3.13 -7.50
CA PHE A 187 0.71 -2.41 -7.09
C PHE A 187 1.35 -3.03 -5.85
N SER A 188 0.56 -3.27 -4.78
CA SER A 188 1.03 -3.91 -3.55
C SER A 188 1.68 -5.27 -3.82
N ASN A 189 1.03 -6.12 -4.63
CA ASN A 189 1.55 -7.43 -4.99
C ASN A 189 2.86 -7.35 -5.78
N THR A 190 2.92 -6.43 -6.76
CA THR A 190 4.13 -6.19 -7.56
C THR A 190 5.27 -5.69 -6.69
N LEU A 191 5.00 -4.74 -5.78
CA LEU A 191 5.99 -4.18 -4.87
C LEU A 191 6.58 -5.26 -3.95
N VAL A 192 5.73 -6.09 -3.31
CA VAL A 192 6.18 -7.22 -2.47
C VAL A 192 7.04 -8.19 -3.27
N THR A 193 6.63 -8.54 -4.48
CA THR A 193 7.38 -9.46 -5.35
C THR A 193 8.77 -8.89 -5.69
N ARG A 194 8.84 -7.63 -6.11
CA ARG A 194 10.10 -6.97 -6.48
C ARG A 194 11.04 -6.80 -5.28
N LEU A 195 10.53 -6.37 -4.13
CA LEU A 195 11.32 -6.23 -2.91
C LEU A 195 11.88 -7.58 -2.45
N THR A 196 11.07 -8.65 -2.49
CA THR A 196 11.53 -9.99 -2.13
C THR A 196 12.61 -10.50 -3.09
N GLN A 197 12.46 -10.27 -4.40
CA GLN A 197 13.47 -10.61 -5.39
C GLN A 197 14.78 -9.85 -5.14
N TRP A 198 14.69 -8.55 -4.86
CA TRP A 198 15.85 -7.71 -4.57
C TRP A 198 16.59 -8.17 -3.30
N GLN A 199 15.86 -8.47 -2.22
CA GLN A 199 16.44 -8.97 -0.97
C GLN A 199 17.14 -10.31 -1.17
N ASN A 200 16.53 -11.25 -1.92
CA ASN A 200 17.16 -12.54 -2.23
C ASN A 200 18.44 -12.38 -3.05
N GLY A 201 18.42 -11.52 -4.07
CA GLY A 201 19.62 -11.25 -4.87
C GLY A 201 20.71 -10.46 -4.10
N ALA A 202 20.33 -9.63 -3.13
CA ALA A 202 21.29 -8.97 -2.25
C ALA A 202 21.96 -9.96 -1.28
N ALA A 203 21.18 -10.90 -0.73
CA ALA A 203 21.69 -11.96 0.14
C ALA A 203 22.68 -12.87 -0.59
N GLU A 204 22.33 -13.30 -1.80
CA GLU A 204 23.21 -14.12 -2.65
C GLU A 204 24.55 -13.41 -2.97
N ARG A 205 24.48 -12.14 -3.36
CA ARG A 205 25.68 -11.32 -3.62
C ARG A 205 26.54 -11.16 -2.37
N ALA A 206 25.92 -10.97 -1.20
CA ALA A 206 26.64 -10.86 0.06
C ALA A 206 27.33 -12.20 0.44
N GLU A 207 26.72 -13.33 0.12
CA GLU A 207 27.30 -14.65 0.35
C GLU A 207 28.51 -14.90 -0.56
N ILE A 208 28.39 -14.58 -1.85
CA ILE A 208 29.50 -14.64 -2.81
C ILE A 208 30.66 -13.75 -2.35
N ALA A 209 30.38 -12.49 -2.00
CA ALA A 209 31.41 -11.57 -1.53
C ALA A 209 32.12 -12.06 -0.26
N ARG A 210 31.38 -12.67 0.68
CA ARG A 210 31.99 -13.29 1.88
C ARG A 210 32.89 -14.48 1.53
N ALA A 211 32.46 -15.32 0.57
CA ALA A 211 33.28 -16.44 0.10
C ALA A 211 34.59 -15.96 -0.52
N THR A 212 34.56 -14.95 -1.40
CA THR A 212 35.74 -14.36 -2.02
C THR A 212 36.71 -13.78 -0.99
N VAL A 213 36.20 -12.96 -0.04
CA VAL A 213 37.06 -12.41 1.03
C VAL A 213 37.67 -13.50 1.88
N ARG A 214 36.93 -14.59 2.16
CA ARG A 214 37.47 -15.72 2.91
C ARG A 214 38.58 -16.44 2.15
N GLU A 215 38.44 -16.65 0.84
CA GLU A 215 39.48 -17.26 0.00
C GLU A 215 40.74 -16.38 -0.06
N GLU A 216 40.57 -15.05 -0.21
CA GLU A 216 41.68 -14.10 -0.19
C GLU A 216 42.44 -14.13 1.13
N LEU A 217 41.73 -14.12 2.27
CA LEU A 217 42.34 -14.21 3.60
C LEU A 217 43.07 -15.54 3.81
N LEU A 218 42.51 -16.67 3.34
CA LEU A 218 43.16 -17.96 3.43
C LEU A 218 44.41 -18.01 2.59
N ALA A 219 44.41 -17.44 1.39
CA ALA A 219 45.59 -17.33 0.53
C ALA A 219 46.67 -16.46 1.18
N GLU A 220 46.30 -15.30 1.75
CA GLU A 220 47.24 -14.43 2.46
C GLU A 220 47.89 -15.12 3.67
N VAL A 221 47.07 -15.80 4.52
CA VAL A 221 47.60 -16.57 5.65
C VAL A 221 48.53 -17.71 5.19
N SER A 222 48.15 -18.40 4.11
CA SER A 222 49.00 -19.47 3.53
C SER A 222 50.33 -18.93 3.03
N ASN A 223 50.33 -17.80 2.33
CA ASN A 223 51.55 -17.16 1.82
C ASN A 223 52.44 -16.66 2.97
N ALA A 224 51.86 -15.99 3.98
CA ALA A 224 52.60 -15.55 5.16
C ALA A 224 53.26 -16.74 5.91
N ARG A 225 52.53 -17.87 6.01
CA ARG A 225 53.06 -19.09 6.61
C ARG A 225 54.20 -19.69 5.78
N HIS A 226 54.11 -19.67 4.45
CA HIS A 226 55.19 -20.15 3.55
C HIS A 226 56.43 -19.29 3.71
N GLU A 227 56.29 -17.99 3.74
CA GLU A 227 57.40 -17.05 3.94
C GLU A 227 58.07 -17.23 5.30
N LEU A 228 57.32 -17.46 6.37
CA LEU A 228 57.86 -17.78 7.68
C LEU A 228 58.66 -19.10 7.69
N LEU A 229 58.19 -20.14 6.98
CA LEU A 229 58.86 -21.43 6.89
C LEU A 229 60.15 -21.32 6.09
N GLU A 230 60.14 -20.62 4.96
CA GLU A 230 61.33 -20.47 4.09
C GLU A 230 62.39 -19.58 4.72
N HIS A 231 62.01 -18.47 5.34
CA HIS A 231 62.99 -17.49 5.81
C HIS A 231 63.45 -17.69 7.25
N ARG A 232 62.68 -18.40 8.07
CA ARG A 232 63.05 -18.63 9.48
C ARG A 232 63.26 -20.08 9.86
N ALA A 233 62.44 -21.00 9.39
CA ALA A 233 62.55 -22.40 9.82
C ALA A 233 63.59 -23.18 8.99
N ALA A 234 63.66 -22.96 7.68
CA ALA A 234 64.61 -23.69 6.85
C ALA A 234 66.06 -23.36 7.20
N PRO A 235 66.53 -22.11 7.38
CA PRO A 235 67.92 -21.82 7.80
C PRO A 235 68.25 -22.38 9.17
N PHE A 236 67.27 -22.34 10.13
CA PHE A 236 67.50 -22.93 11.44
C PHE A 236 67.72 -24.44 11.40
N LEU A 237 66.91 -25.12 10.58
CA LEU A 237 67.05 -26.58 10.42
C LEU A 237 68.39 -26.95 9.73
N GLN A 238 68.88 -26.14 8.77
CA GLN A 238 70.17 -26.33 8.17
C GLN A 238 71.32 -26.15 9.18
N ASP A 239 71.32 -25.11 10.00
CA ASP A 239 72.29 -24.87 11.04
C ASP A 239 72.38 -26.01 12.08
N VAL A 240 71.22 -26.67 12.36
CA VAL A 240 71.13 -27.83 13.26
C VAL A 240 71.70 -29.11 12.61
N LEU A 241 71.52 -29.27 11.30
CA LEU A 241 72.04 -30.45 10.57
C LEU A 241 73.53 -30.35 10.30
N ASP A 242 74.12 -29.16 10.22
CA ASP A 242 75.53 -28.91 9.96
C ASP A 242 76.43 -28.98 11.22
N ARG A 243 75.76 -29.16 12.40
CA ARG A 243 76.48 -29.38 13.70
C ARG A 243 76.55 -30.85 14.07
#